data_21f9a68f15ab0fcb01824d848d627b1b
#
_entry.id   21f9a68f15ab0fcb01824d848d627b1b
#
_cell.length_a   1.000
_cell.length_b   1.000
_cell.length_c   1.000
_cell.angle_alpha   90.00
_cell.angle_beta   90.00
_cell.angle_gamma   90.00
#
_symmetry.space_group_name_H-M   'P 1'
#
loop_
_entity.id
_entity.type
_entity.pdbx_description
1 polymer ?
#
loop_
_entity_poly.entity_id
_entity_poly.type
_entity_poly.pdbx_seq_one_letter_code
_entity_poly.pdbx_strand_id
1 'polypeptide(L)'
;PWLAAYQKGGREELLNYLGTAVEQEYDQMENVLRQFKEGKEKIWLKRMGRDDTALWYEEKDFSGIDVVVLEWTHGNSGLFEGVDIPILLASTPAETREYRLSRGRDANADTAFITMVIELEQQKLEARAQYAKLIVSKSCELLTYDEYKQRMAAGR
;
A
#
# COMPACT_ATOMS: atom_id res chain seq x y z
N PRO A 1 5.28 5.15 -14.73
CA PRO A 1 5.54 6.25 -13.77
C PRO A 1 6.87 6.08 -13.04
N TRP A 2 7.14 4.94 -12.39
CA TRP A 2 8.36 4.67 -11.62
C TRP A 2 9.65 4.83 -12.43
N LEU A 3 9.69 4.25 -13.65
CA LEU A 3 10.85 4.38 -14.52
C LEU A 3 11.10 5.85 -14.91
N ALA A 4 10.05 6.61 -15.14
CA ALA A 4 10.17 8.03 -15.47
C ALA A 4 10.71 8.85 -14.29
N ALA A 5 10.25 8.58 -13.06
CA ALA A 5 10.81 9.20 -11.86
C ALA A 5 12.29 8.85 -11.68
N TYR A 6 12.64 7.57 -11.87
CA TYR A 6 14.02 7.12 -11.80
C TYR A 6 14.92 7.76 -12.87
N GLN A 7 14.44 7.89 -14.10
CA GLN A 7 15.20 8.53 -15.19
C GLN A 7 15.45 10.02 -14.94
N LYS A 8 14.56 10.67 -14.19
CA LYS A 8 14.66 12.11 -13.89
C LYS A 8 15.75 12.42 -12.86
N GLY A 9 15.91 11.59 -11.83
CA GLY A 9 16.83 11.89 -10.72
C GLY A 9 17.30 10.64 -9.94
N GLY A 10 17.29 9.46 -10.57
CA GLY A 10 17.78 8.23 -9.98
C GLY A 10 16.99 7.72 -8.80
N ARG A 11 17.67 7.03 -7.89
CA ARG A 11 17.07 6.40 -6.70
C ARG A 11 16.40 7.42 -5.77
N GLU A 12 16.97 8.61 -5.63
CA GLU A 12 16.44 9.66 -4.76
C GLU A 12 15.10 10.20 -5.28
N GLU A 13 15.01 10.53 -6.56
CA GLU A 13 13.75 11.02 -7.15
C GLU A 13 12.66 9.94 -7.13
N LEU A 14 13.03 8.69 -7.37
CA LEU A 14 12.09 7.58 -7.22
C LEU A 14 11.59 7.45 -5.78
N LEU A 15 12.47 7.53 -4.77
CA LEU A 15 12.06 7.51 -3.36
C LEU A 15 11.11 8.68 -3.03
N ASN A 16 11.39 9.88 -3.57
CA ASN A 16 10.53 11.04 -3.37
C ASN A 16 9.17 10.92 -4.06
N TYR A 17 9.09 10.15 -5.13
CA TYR A 17 7.84 9.90 -5.87
C TYR A 17 6.94 8.87 -5.17
N LEU A 18 7.53 7.76 -4.68
CA LEU A 18 6.79 6.63 -4.11
C LEU A 18 5.94 7.02 -2.90
N GLY A 19 4.69 6.60 -2.91
CA GLY A 19 3.73 6.82 -1.82
C GLY A 19 3.39 8.28 -1.57
N THR A 20 3.47 9.13 -2.58
CA THR A 20 3.02 10.53 -2.54
C THR A 20 1.67 10.70 -3.22
N ALA A 21 1.03 11.86 -3.06
CA ALA A 21 -0.21 12.19 -3.76
C ALA A 21 -0.05 12.30 -5.29
N VAL A 22 1.18 12.38 -5.79
CA VAL A 22 1.45 12.35 -7.25
C VAL A 22 1.36 10.94 -7.80
N GLU A 23 1.73 9.93 -7.01
CA GLU A 23 1.63 8.52 -7.38
C GLU A 23 0.26 7.95 -7.04
N GLN A 24 -0.29 8.34 -5.89
CA GLN A 24 -1.47 7.74 -5.28
C GLN A 24 -2.65 8.71 -5.32
N GLU A 25 -3.82 8.20 -5.61
CA GLU A 25 -5.07 8.99 -5.63
C GLU A 25 -5.71 8.99 -4.24
N TYR A 26 -5.06 9.61 -3.25
CA TYR A 26 -5.55 9.66 -1.87
C TYR A 26 -6.94 10.28 -1.78
N ASP A 27 -7.17 11.41 -2.44
CA ASP A 27 -8.47 12.12 -2.43
C ASP A 27 -9.63 11.22 -2.90
N GLN A 28 -9.38 10.37 -3.89
CA GLN A 28 -10.38 9.44 -4.38
C GLN A 28 -10.73 8.39 -3.32
N MET A 29 -9.73 7.86 -2.62
CA MET A 29 -9.94 6.89 -1.56
C MET A 29 -10.64 7.50 -0.36
N GLU A 30 -10.24 8.70 0.06
CA GLU A 30 -10.92 9.47 1.12
C GLU A 30 -12.39 9.69 0.79
N ASN A 31 -12.69 10.04 -0.46
CA ASN A 31 -14.07 10.22 -0.90
C ASN A 31 -14.89 8.93 -0.79
N VAL A 32 -14.30 7.77 -1.12
CA VAL A 32 -14.97 6.46 -0.95
C VAL A 32 -15.24 6.18 0.52
N LEU A 33 -14.22 6.34 1.38
CA LEU A 33 -14.36 6.10 2.83
C LEU A 33 -15.37 7.05 3.47
N ARG A 34 -15.37 8.32 3.09
CA ARG A 34 -16.33 9.31 3.56
C ARG A 34 -17.76 8.93 3.18
N GLN A 35 -18.00 8.56 1.91
CA GLN A 35 -19.33 8.13 1.46
C GLN A 35 -19.83 6.89 2.22
N PHE A 36 -18.92 5.94 2.48
CA PHE A 36 -19.25 4.76 3.29
C PHE A 36 -19.66 5.17 4.73
N LYS A 37 -18.89 6.03 5.38
CA LYS A 37 -19.19 6.52 6.75
C LYS A 37 -20.47 7.35 6.82
N GLU A 38 -20.83 8.04 5.75
CA GLU A 38 -22.10 8.75 5.61
C GLU A 38 -23.32 7.80 5.38
N GLY A 39 -23.08 6.49 5.29
CA GLY A 39 -24.10 5.48 5.07
C GLY A 39 -24.63 5.43 3.64
N LYS A 40 -23.85 5.85 2.66
CA LYS A 40 -24.25 5.79 1.26
C LYS A 40 -24.33 4.33 0.80
N GLU A 41 -25.51 3.91 0.37
CA GLU A 41 -25.77 2.53 -0.02
C GLU A 41 -25.06 2.16 -1.33
N LYS A 42 -24.85 3.11 -2.23
CA LYS A 42 -24.19 2.88 -3.52
C LYS A 42 -23.01 3.82 -3.71
N ILE A 43 -21.84 3.26 -3.97
CA ILE A 43 -20.61 3.99 -4.13
C ILE A 43 -19.91 3.57 -5.43
N TRP A 44 -19.49 4.54 -6.23
CA TRP A 44 -18.72 4.30 -7.44
C TRP A 44 -17.26 4.05 -7.11
N LEU A 45 -16.75 2.90 -7.54
CA LEU A 45 -15.36 2.51 -7.36
C LEU A 45 -14.61 2.53 -8.70
N LYS A 46 -13.43 3.13 -8.70
CA LYS A 46 -12.49 3.03 -9.80
C LYS A 46 -11.95 1.60 -9.89
N ARG A 47 -11.96 1.04 -11.08
CA ARG A 47 -11.41 -0.27 -11.39
C ARG A 47 -10.29 -0.13 -12.41
N MET A 48 -9.25 -0.89 -12.21
CA MET A 48 -8.12 -0.95 -13.15
C MET A 48 -7.96 -2.41 -13.61
N GLY A 49 -7.80 -2.57 -14.92
CA GLY A 49 -7.44 -3.86 -15.52
C GLY A 49 -5.95 -4.16 -15.38
N ARG A 50 -5.53 -5.22 -16.07
CA ARG A 50 -4.10 -5.58 -16.16
C ARG A 50 -3.34 -4.70 -17.15
N ASP A 51 -4.06 -4.07 -18.06
CA ASP A 51 -3.53 -3.10 -19.02
C ASP A 51 -3.73 -1.71 -18.43
N ASP A 52 -2.70 -0.88 -18.46
CA ASP A 52 -2.71 0.50 -17.94
C ASP A 52 -3.77 1.39 -18.62
N THR A 53 -4.29 0.98 -19.78
CA THR A 53 -5.37 1.66 -20.48
C THR A 53 -6.76 1.19 -20.07
N ALA A 54 -6.88 0.03 -19.41
CA ALA A 54 -8.14 -0.55 -18.98
C ALA A 54 -8.56 0.05 -17.64
N LEU A 55 -9.29 1.15 -17.70
CA LEU A 55 -9.84 1.84 -16.54
C LEU A 55 -11.35 2.02 -16.73
N TRP A 56 -12.14 1.65 -15.70
CA TRP A 56 -13.58 1.87 -15.67
C TRP A 56 -14.06 2.19 -14.27
N TYR A 57 -15.30 2.63 -14.16
CA TYR A 57 -15.97 2.84 -12.89
C TYR A 57 -17.12 1.85 -12.75
N GLU A 58 -17.31 1.35 -11.55
CA GLU A 58 -18.34 0.39 -11.22
C GLU A 58 -19.08 0.83 -9.94
N GLU A 59 -20.41 0.90 -10.01
CA GLU A 59 -21.22 1.13 -8.83
C GLU A 59 -21.28 -0.15 -8.00
N LYS A 60 -20.98 -0.05 -6.72
CA LYS A 60 -21.08 -1.14 -5.75
C LYS A 60 -22.12 -0.85 -4.70
N ASP A 61 -22.87 -1.88 -4.36
CA ASP A 61 -23.83 -1.84 -3.26
C ASP A 61 -23.10 -2.09 -1.93
N PHE A 62 -23.25 -1.14 -1.01
CA PHE A 62 -22.73 -1.17 0.34
C PHE A 62 -23.83 -1.32 1.39
N SER A 63 -25.09 -1.58 0.98
CA SER A 63 -26.22 -1.81 1.89
C SER A 63 -25.91 -2.96 2.83
N GLY A 64 -26.03 -2.74 4.13
CA GLY A 64 -25.78 -3.75 5.15
C GLY A 64 -24.31 -4.14 5.34
N ILE A 65 -23.37 -3.36 4.80
CA ILE A 65 -21.95 -3.52 5.05
C ILE A 65 -21.54 -2.68 6.27
N ASP A 66 -21.14 -3.34 7.33
CA ASP A 66 -20.69 -2.70 8.57
C ASP A 66 -19.20 -2.38 8.60
N VAL A 67 -18.40 -3.13 7.84
CA VAL A 67 -16.93 -3.01 7.84
C VAL A 67 -16.38 -3.02 6.41
N VAL A 68 -15.54 -2.04 6.10
CA VAL A 68 -14.76 -2.00 4.86
C VAL A 68 -13.28 -2.22 5.19
N VAL A 69 -12.67 -3.16 4.49
CA VAL A 69 -11.22 -3.39 4.56
C VAL A 69 -10.56 -2.80 3.33
N LEU A 70 -9.69 -1.83 3.55
CA LEU A 70 -8.85 -1.24 2.51
C LEU A 70 -7.47 -1.91 2.53
N GLU A 71 -7.16 -2.73 1.52
CA GLU A 71 -5.82 -3.28 1.31
C GLU A 71 -5.04 -2.36 0.38
N TRP A 72 -3.99 -1.74 0.92
CA TRP A 72 -3.19 -0.78 0.15
C TRP A 72 -1.78 -0.67 0.73
N THR A 73 -0.75 -0.70 -0.12
CA THR A 73 0.67 -0.61 0.29
C THR A 73 0.94 0.66 1.10
N HIS A 74 0.34 1.78 0.72
CA HIS A 74 0.53 3.07 1.39
C HIS A 74 -0.62 3.45 2.35
N GLY A 75 -1.43 2.48 2.80
CA GLY A 75 -2.57 2.70 3.69
C GLY A 75 -2.23 3.35 5.03
N ASN A 76 -0.99 3.20 5.51
CA ASN A 76 -0.47 3.85 6.73
C ASN A 76 0.37 5.11 6.42
N SER A 77 0.10 5.79 5.32
CA SER A 77 0.93 6.93 4.89
C SER A 77 0.85 8.15 5.82
N GLY A 78 -0.23 8.30 6.56
CA GLY A 78 -0.56 9.52 7.28
C GLY A 78 -0.92 10.70 6.36
N LEU A 79 -1.03 10.45 5.05
CA LEU A 79 -1.35 11.46 4.03
C LEU A 79 -2.82 11.49 3.65
N PHE A 80 -3.63 10.56 4.12
CA PHE A 80 -5.08 10.55 3.90
C PHE A 80 -5.83 10.15 5.16
N GLU A 81 -7.11 10.54 5.22
CA GLU A 81 -7.97 10.37 6.37
C GLU A 81 -9.07 9.32 6.10
N GLY A 82 -9.79 8.95 7.14
CA GLY A 82 -10.98 8.11 7.02
C GLY A 82 -10.80 6.65 7.43
N VAL A 83 -9.59 6.19 7.69
CA VAL A 83 -9.32 4.85 8.23
C VAL A 83 -9.39 4.88 9.76
N ASP A 84 -10.27 4.08 10.36
CA ASP A 84 -10.45 4.04 11.80
C ASP A 84 -9.37 3.21 12.51
N ILE A 85 -8.94 2.12 11.86
CA ILE A 85 -7.94 1.19 12.39
C ILE A 85 -6.87 0.95 11.32
N PRO A 86 -5.85 1.81 11.23
CA PRO A 86 -4.70 1.56 10.37
C PRO A 86 -3.92 0.34 10.88
N ILE A 87 -3.73 -0.65 10.00
CA ILE A 87 -3.03 -1.90 10.31
C ILE A 87 -1.78 -1.98 9.43
N LEU A 88 -0.63 -2.24 10.02
CA LEU A 88 0.60 -2.55 9.30
C LEU A 88 0.85 -4.06 9.35
N LEU A 89 1.04 -4.68 8.18
CA LEU A 89 1.53 -6.03 8.09
C LEU A 89 3.06 -6.01 8.09
N ALA A 90 3.65 -6.49 9.17
CA ALA A 90 5.10 -6.48 9.38
C ALA A 90 5.74 -7.66 8.63
N SER A 91 6.24 -7.40 7.43
CA SER A 91 7.02 -8.35 6.64
C SER A 91 8.14 -7.65 5.91
N THR A 92 9.24 -8.36 5.68
CA THR A 92 10.37 -7.85 4.89
C THR A 92 10.21 -8.20 3.41
N PRO A 93 10.91 -7.50 2.50
CA PRO A 93 10.98 -7.89 1.09
C PRO A 93 11.45 -9.32 0.87
N ALA A 94 12.38 -9.82 1.69
CA ALA A 94 12.88 -11.19 1.64
C ALA A 94 11.79 -12.20 2.00
N GLU A 95 11.05 -11.97 3.09
CA GLU A 95 9.96 -12.85 3.54
C GLU A 95 8.81 -12.96 2.53
N THR A 96 8.58 -11.92 1.73
CA THR A 96 7.50 -11.88 0.74
C THR A 96 7.94 -12.25 -0.67
N ARG A 97 9.25 -12.44 -0.91
CA ARG A 97 9.79 -12.68 -2.25
C ARG A 97 9.19 -13.90 -2.94
N GLU A 98 9.13 -15.03 -2.27
CA GLU A 98 8.58 -16.28 -2.83
C GLU A 98 7.12 -16.12 -3.26
N TYR A 99 6.29 -15.46 -2.44
CA TYR A 99 4.89 -15.18 -2.77
C TYR A 99 4.75 -14.23 -3.97
N ARG A 100 5.62 -13.22 -4.08
CA ARG A 100 5.60 -12.31 -5.24
C ARG A 100 5.93 -13.05 -6.53
N LEU A 101 6.95 -13.89 -6.50
CA LEU A 101 7.35 -14.70 -7.66
C LEU A 101 6.28 -15.72 -8.05
N SER A 102 5.68 -16.41 -7.09
CA SER A 102 4.66 -17.43 -7.33
C SER A 102 3.36 -16.87 -7.91
N ARG A 103 3.05 -15.60 -7.68
CA ARG A 103 1.86 -14.95 -8.26
C ARG A 103 1.91 -14.89 -9.80
N GLY A 104 3.08 -14.94 -10.43
CA GLY A 104 3.24 -14.90 -11.88
C GLY A 104 2.62 -13.67 -12.57
N ARG A 105 2.36 -12.60 -11.80
CA ARG A 105 1.67 -11.40 -12.31
C ARG A 105 2.58 -10.53 -13.16
N ASP A 106 3.87 -10.50 -12.83
CA ASP A 106 4.87 -9.64 -13.46
C ASP A 106 6.00 -10.49 -14.03
N ALA A 107 6.13 -10.51 -15.34
CA ALA A 107 7.25 -11.17 -16.03
C ALA A 107 8.63 -10.62 -15.56
N ASN A 108 8.65 -9.44 -14.95
CA ASN A 108 9.82 -8.71 -14.50
C ASN A 108 9.95 -8.63 -12.97
N ALA A 109 9.21 -9.46 -12.21
CA ALA A 109 9.13 -9.38 -10.75
C ALA A 109 10.47 -9.51 -10.01
N ASP A 110 11.51 -10.04 -10.66
CA ASP A 110 12.84 -10.27 -10.08
C ASP A 110 13.94 -9.44 -10.78
N THR A 111 13.60 -8.34 -11.43
CA THR A 111 14.60 -7.44 -12.02
C THR A 111 15.24 -6.56 -10.94
N ALA A 112 16.48 -6.13 -11.19
CA ALA A 112 17.19 -5.22 -10.29
C ALA A 112 16.40 -3.91 -10.03
N PHE A 113 15.68 -3.42 -11.05
CA PHE A 113 14.85 -2.22 -10.90
C PHE A 113 13.67 -2.47 -9.96
N ILE A 114 12.91 -3.55 -10.13
CA ILE A 114 11.78 -3.89 -9.26
C ILE A 114 12.26 -4.18 -7.83
N THR A 115 13.39 -4.87 -7.67
CA THR A 115 14.01 -5.08 -6.35
C THR A 115 14.29 -3.74 -5.66
N MET A 116 14.88 -2.79 -6.37
CA MET A 116 15.13 -1.43 -5.86
C MET A 116 13.84 -0.70 -5.48
N VAL A 117 12.79 -0.79 -6.30
CA VAL A 117 11.47 -0.19 -5.97
C VAL A 117 10.94 -0.76 -4.66
N ILE A 118 10.95 -2.08 -4.51
CA ILE A 118 10.46 -2.76 -3.30
C ILE A 118 11.26 -2.34 -2.05
N GLU A 119 12.59 -2.21 -2.18
CA GLU A 119 13.43 -1.71 -1.08
C GLU A 119 13.07 -0.27 -0.67
N LEU A 120 12.81 0.59 -1.66
CA LEU A 120 12.41 1.97 -1.41
C LEU A 120 11.01 2.07 -0.80
N GLU A 121 10.08 1.25 -1.26
CA GLU A 121 8.75 1.13 -0.66
C GLU A 121 8.86 0.64 0.80
N GLN A 122 9.71 -0.36 1.07
CA GLN A 122 9.94 -0.84 2.42
C GLN A 122 10.46 0.28 3.34
N GLN A 123 11.38 1.12 2.88
CA GLN A 123 11.84 2.29 3.65
C GLN A 123 10.70 3.24 4.00
N LYS A 124 9.79 3.49 3.06
CA LYS A 124 8.59 4.30 3.30
C LYS A 124 7.65 3.67 4.33
N LEU A 125 7.41 2.37 4.22
CA LEU A 125 6.56 1.63 5.16
C LEU A 125 7.15 1.66 6.57
N GLU A 126 8.46 1.44 6.72
CA GLU A 126 9.14 1.51 8.01
C GLU A 126 9.04 2.90 8.65
N ALA A 127 9.25 3.96 7.88
CA ALA A 127 9.13 5.33 8.37
C ALA A 127 7.70 5.70 8.82
N ARG A 128 6.69 5.04 8.23
CA ARG A 128 5.26 5.29 8.48
C ARG A 128 4.64 4.31 9.48
N ALA A 129 5.38 3.32 9.93
CA ALA A 129 4.89 2.30 10.87
C ALA A 129 4.33 2.90 12.17
N GLN A 130 4.84 4.06 12.58
CA GLN A 130 4.36 4.81 13.76
C GLN A 130 2.89 5.25 13.66
N TYR A 131 2.31 5.33 12.45
CA TYR A 131 0.91 5.72 12.25
C TYR A 131 -0.06 4.53 12.37
N ALA A 132 0.45 3.30 12.39
CA ALA A 132 -0.37 2.11 12.55
C ALA A 132 -0.91 2.01 13.99
N LYS A 133 -2.18 1.71 14.13
CA LYS A 133 -2.78 1.33 15.43
C LYS A 133 -2.48 -0.10 15.82
N LEU A 134 -2.35 -0.97 14.81
CA LEU A 134 -2.01 -2.38 14.99
C LEU A 134 -0.86 -2.73 14.04
N ILE A 135 0.12 -3.45 14.55
CA ILE A 135 1.20 -4.03 13.75
C ILE A 135 1.10 -5.55 13.90
N VAL A 136 0.92 -6.23 12.77
CA VAL A 136 0.70 -7.68 12.74
C VAL A 136 1.85 -8.35 12.02
N SER A 137 2.48 -9.33 12.68
CA SER A 137 3.56 -10.13 12.11
C SER A 137 3.05 -11.14 11.07
N LYS A 138 3.96 -11.74 10.30
CA LYS A 138 3.64 -12.83 9.36
C LYS A 138 3.04 -14.06 10.08
N SER A 139 3.34 -14.28 11.36
CA SER A 139 2.75 -15.30 12.20
C SER A 139 1.43 -14.89 12.88
N CYS A 140 0.84 -13.77 12.47
CA CYS A 140 -0.39 -13.20 13.00
C CYS A 140 -0.29 -12.77 14.48
N GLU A 141 0.90 -12.44 14.96
CA GLU A 141 1.13 -11.90 16.30
C GLU A 141 1.01 -10.38 16.26
N LEU A 142 0.44 -9.79 17.31
CA LEU A 142 0.47 -8.34 17.50
C LEU A 142 1.84 -7.92 18.04
N LEU A 143 2.43 -6.94 17.41
CA LEU A 143 3.70 -6.35 17.79
C LEU A 143 3.51 -4.94 18.34
N THR A 144 4.27 -4.60 19.35
CA THR A 144 4.51 -3.19 19.69
C THR A 144 5.38 -2.53 18.62
N TYR A 145 5.39 -1.21 18.58
CA TYR A 145 6.25 -0.47 17.64
C TYR A 145 7.75 -0.75 17.88
N ASP A 146 8.15 -0.96 19.14
CA ASP A 146 9.54 -1.26 19.46
C ASP A 146 9.95 -2.67 19.02
N GLU A 147 9.10 -3.68 19.23
CA GLU A 147 9.32 -5.04 18.72
C GLU A 147 9.39 -5.06 17.18
N TYR A 148 8.52 -4.28 16.51
CA TYR A 148 8.58 -4.11 15.07
C TYR A 148 9.93 -3.54 14.62
N LYS A 149 10.41 -2.46 15.24
CA LYS A 149 11.72 -1.86 14.90
C LYS A 149 12.87 -2.85 15.08
N GLN A 150 12.88 -3.59 16.18
CA GLN A 150 13.90 -4.62 16.46
C GLN A 150 13.88 -5.71 15.37
N ARG A 151 12.69 -6.20 15.02
CA ARG A 151 12.50 -7.21 13.96
C ARG A 151 12.99 -6.74 12.60
N MET A 152 12.64 -5.53 12.19
CA MET A 152 13.09 -4.96 10.91
C MET A 152 14.60 -4.75 10.88
N ALA A 153 15.21 -4.37 11.99
CA ALA A 153 16.67 -4.23 12.11
C ALA A 153 17.40 -5.59 12.00
N ALA A 154 16.82 -6.65 12.55
CA ALA A 154 17.39 -8.01 12.49
C ALA A 154 17.21 -8.70 11.12
N GLY A 155 16.25 -8.29 10.33
CA GLY A 155 15.95 -8.85 9.00
C GLY A 155 16.64 -8.17 7.81
N ARG A 156 17.55 -7.24 8.08
CA ARG A 156 18.35 -6.52 7.07
C ARG A 156 19.65 -7.19 6.73
#